data_bf842beec96fbde38137f985056ac927
#
_entry.id   bf842beec96fbde38137f985056ac927
#
_cell.length_a   1.000
_cell.length_b   1.000
_cell.length_c   1.000
_cell.angle_alpha   90.00
_cell.angle_beta   90.00
_cell.angle_gamma   90.00
#
_symmetry.space_group_name_H-M   'P 1'
#
loop_
_entity.id
_entity.type
_entity.pdbx_description
1 polymer ?
#
loop_
_entity_poly.entity_id
_entity_poly.type
_entity_poly.pdbx_seq_one_letter_code
_entity_poly.pdbx_strand_id
1 'polypeptide(L)'
;MPTDPNTQLHQRRLADALAELQPALPDAATMEPQSNRLAFTDPEFLLRRETRGIRFQLELLKPDLGQAAQGIENTVVVYGSARFVAADEAAALLAAAQASGDAAAVALAERAVRNSRYYEQARAFAGMVAQHSNAQELANRLYVCTGGGPGIMEAANRGAQEAGALTVGLNIALPHEQGNNRFITP
;
A
#
# COMPACT_ATOMS: atom_id res chain seq x y z
N MET A 1 -5.08 -20.74 -7.88
CA MET A 1 -6.52 -21.01 -7.72
C MET A 1 -7.19 -20.89 -9.06
N PRO A 2 -8.08 -21.80 -9.47
CA PRO A 2 -8.87 -21.57 -10.65
C PRO A 2 -9.83 -20.42 -10.36
N THR A 3 -9.71 -19.34 -11.10
CA THR A 3 -10.67 -18.23 -11.11
C THR A 3 -12.04 -18.79 -11.45
N ASP A 4 -13.02 -18.50 -10.60
CA ASP A 4 -14.42 -18.91 -10.81
C ASP A 4 -14.85 -18.51 -12.24
N PRO A 5 -15.26 -19.45 -13.10
CA PRO A 5 -15.67 -19.15 -14.46
C PRO A 5 -16.85 -18.17 -14.52
N ASN A 6 -17.64 -18.08 -13.44
CA ASN A 6 -18.73 -17.11 -13.34
C ASN A 6 -18.21 -15.67 -13.21
N THR A 7 -17.13 -15.43 -12.49
CA THR A 7 -16.52 -14.10 -12.36
C THR A 7 -15.98 -13.60 -13.70
N GLN A 8 -15.36 -14.49 -14.50
CA GLN A 8 -14.88 -14.13 -15.83
C GLN A 8 -16.03 -13.83 -16.81
N LEU A 9 -17.15 -14.55 -16.71
CA LEU A 9 -18.33 -14.30 -17.53
C LEU A 9 -18.99 -12.95 -17.22
N HIS A 10 -19.02 -12.54 -15.93
CA HIS A 10 -19.56 -11.23 -15.55
C HIS A 10 -18.66 -10.08 -16.00
N GLN A 11 -17.34 -10.22 -15.89
CA GLN A 11 -16.39 -9.21 -16.38
C GLN A 11 -16.41 -9.05 -17.89
N ARG A 12 -16.51 -10.14 -18.65
CA ARG A 12 -16.66 -10.10 -20.11
C ARG A 12 -17.97 -9.45 -20.51
N ARG A 13 -19.08 -9.79 -19.87
CA ARG A 13 -20.40 -9.20 -20.17
C ARG A 13 -20.43 -7.69 -19.96
N LEU A 14 -19.75 -7.17 -18.94
CA LEU A 14 -19.67 -5.72 -18.72
C LEU A 14 -18.79 -5.04 -19.77
N ALA A 15 -17.66 -5.64 -20.14
CA ALA A 15 -16.78 -5.13 -21.18
C ALA A 15 -17.43 -5.17 -22.56
N ASP A 16 -18.15 -6.26 -22.87
CA ASP A 16 -18.91 -6.43 -24.11
C ASP A 16 -20.05 -5.42 -24.19
N ALA A 17 -20.81 -5.24 -23.09
CA ALA A 17 -21.88 -4.24 -23.02
C ALA A 17 -21.34 -2.80 -23.17
N LEU A 18 -20.18 -2.50 -22.62
CA LEU A 18 -19.51 -1.21 -22.81
C LEU A 18 -19.07 -1.02 -24.27
N ALA A 19 -18.51 -2.05 -24.89
CA ALA A 19 -18.09 -2.02 -26.28
C ALA A 19 -19.29 -1.88 -27.25
N GLU A 20 -20.41 -2.50 -26.93
CA GLU A 20 -21.66 -2.36 -27.68
C GLU A 20 -22.32 -0.97 -27.52
N LEU A 21 -22.16 -0.34 -26.35
CA LEU A 21 -22.69 1.00 -26.10
C LEU A 21 -21.82 2.11 -26.71
N GLN A 22 -20.53 1.89 -26.88
CA GLN A 22 -19.61 2.90 -27.43
C GLN A 22 -19.97 3.37 -28.85
N PRO A 23 -20.39 2.51 -29.81
CA PRO A 23 -20.81 2.96 -31.14
C PRO A 23 -22.17 3.65 -31.15
N ALA A 24 -23.01 3.39 -30.14
CA ALA A 24 -24.33 4.00 -30.00
C ALA A 24 -24.31 5.36 -29.29
N LEU A 25 -23.18 5.72 -28.69
CA LEU A 25 -22.97 7.04 -28.14
C LEU A 25 -22.76 8.01 -29.30
N PRO A 26 -23.58 9.07 -29.44
CA PRO A 26 -23.40 10.06 -30.49
C PRO A 26 -22.01 10.68 -30.42
N ASP A 27 -21.49 11.09 -31.57
CA ASP A 27 -20.15 11.68 -31.72
C ASP A 27 -19.95 12.79 -30.69
N ALA A 28 -18.84 12.78 -29.99
CA ALA A 28 -18.52 13.71 -28.89
C ALA A 28 -18.62 15.21 -29.28
N ALA A 29 -18.65 15.48 -30.60
CA ALA A 29 -18.85 16.81 -31.18
C ALA A 29 -20.33 17.29 -31.20
N THR A 30 -21.31 16.40 -31.03
CA THR A 30 -22.73 16.70 -31.13
C THR A 30 -23.50 16.66 -29.82
N MET A 31 -22.84 16.33 -28.73
CA MET A 31 -23.48 16.14 -27.42
C MET A 31 -23.17 17.30 -26.47
N GLU A 32 -24.18 17.76 -25.74
CA GLU A 32 -23.99 18.45 -24.47
C GLU A 32 -23.11 17.55 -23.58
N PRO A 33 -21.87 17.93 -23.25
CA PRO A 33 -20.83 16.98 -22.83
C PRO A 33 -21.14 16.22 -21.53
N GLN A 34 -22.09 16.67 -20.72
CA GLN A 34 -22.30 16.15 -19.36
C GLN A 34 -23.51 15.23 -19.22
N SER A 35 -24.62 15.50 -19.93
CA SER A 35 -25.87 14.78 -19.70
C SER A 35 -25.90 13.35 -20.24
N ASN A 36 -25.01 13.02 -21.15
CA ASN A 36 -24.99 11.73 -21.85
C ASN A 36 -23.80 10.81 -21.48
N ARG A 37 -22.89 11.29 -20.60
CA ARG A 37 -21.83 10.44 -20.09
C ARG A 37 -22.37 9.43 -19.09
N LEU A 38 -21.93 8.18 -19.19
CA LEU A 38 -22.21 7.18 -18.17
C LEU A 38 -21.56 7.61 -16.84
N ALA A 39 -22.29 7.59 -15.75
CA ALA A 39 -21.87 8.12 -14.47
C ALA A 39 -20.52 7.57 -13.98
N PHE A 40 -20.22 6.29 -14.24
CA PHE A 40 -18.96 5.65 -13.84
C PHE A 40 -17.76 6.00 -14.74
N THR A 41 -17.99 6.63 -15.91
CA THR A 41 -16.95 7.14 -16.80
C THR A 41 -16.83 8.66 -16.77
N ASP A 42 -17.62 9.33 -15.93
CA ASP A 42 -17.60 10.79 -15.75
C ASP A 42 -16.80 11.20 -14.50
N PRO A 43 -15.53 11.63 -14.66
CA PRO A 43 -14.71 12.07 -13.53
C PRO A 43 -15.29 13.27 -12.78
N GLU A 44 -15.93 14.21 -13.49
CA GLU A 44 -16.53 15.39 -12.85
C GLU A 44 -17.70 15.00 -11.96
N PHE A 45 -18.53 14.07 -12.40
CA PHE A 45 -19.61 13.51 -11.57
C PHE A 45 -19.04 12.72 -10.38
N LEU A 46 -18.06 11.85 -10.62
CA LEU A 46 -17.46 11.03 -9.56
C LEU A 46 -16.71 11.86 -8.51
N LEU A 47 -16.22 13.06 -8.85
CA LEU A 47 -15.51 13.94 -7.89
C LEU A 47 -16.44 14.88 -7.12
N ARG A 48 -17.75 14.87 -7.37
CA ARG A 48 -18.72 15.67 -6.62
C ARG A 48 -18.76 15.27 -5.15
N ARG A 49 -19.21 16.21 -4.31
CA ARG A 49 -19.38 15.97 -2.87
C ARG A 49 -20.40 14.85 -2.59
N GLU A 50 -21.45 14.80 -3.37
CA GLU A 50 -22.56 13.85 -3.25
C GLU A 50 -22.10 12.41 -3.50
N THR A 51 -21.11 12.20 -4.36
CA THR A 51 -20.57 10.88 -4.70
C THR A 51 -19.45 10.42 -3.74
N ARG A 52 -19.11 11.22 -2.71
CA ARG A 52 -18.04 10.89 -1.76
C ARG A 52 -18.22 9.53 -1.09
N GLY A 53 -19.44 9.17 -0.72
CA GLY A 53 -19.74 7.87 -0.10
C GLY A 53 -19.42 6.69 -1.02
N ILE A 54 -19.72 6.82 -2.30
CA ILE A 54 -19.40 5.81 -3.32
C ILE A 54 -17.89 5.67 -3.49
N ARG A 55 -17.16 6.80 -3.54
CA ARG A 55 -15.69 6.76 -3.62
C ARG A 55 -15.06 6.06 -2.43
N PHE A 56 -15.53 6.31 -1.20
CA PHE A 56 -15.04 5.59 -0.03
C PHE A 56 -15.26 4.08 -0.13
N GLN A 57 -16.40 3.65 -0.66
CA GLN A 57 -16.63 2.22 -0.89
C GLN A 57 -15.65 1.64 -1.90
N LEU A 58 -15.35 2.36 -2.98
CA LEU A 58 -14.38 1.93 -3.99
C LEU A 58 -12.95 1.85 -3.41
N GLU A 59 -12.55 2.87 -2.60
CA GLU A 59 -11.23 2.89 -1.96
C GLU A 59 -11.04 1.77 -0.93
N LEU A 60 -12.10 1.30 -0.29
CA LEU A 60 -12.06 0.15 0.61
C LEU A 60 -12.11 -1.18 -0.17
N LEU A 61 -12.97 -1.27 -1.18
CA LEU A 61 -13.17 -2.49 -1.95
C LEU A 61 -11.93 -2.88 -2.77
N LYS A 62 -11.22 -1.91 -3.35
CA LYS A 62 -10.06 -2.17 -4.21
C LYS A 62 -8.94 -2.90 -3.46
N PRO A 63 -8.47 -2.43 -2.28
CA PRO A 63 -7.46 -3.16 -1.51
C PRO A 63 -7.98 -4.52 -0.99
N ASP A 64 -9.25 -4.63 -0.59
CA ASP A 64 -9.83 -5.90 -0.16
C ASP A 64 -9.77 -6.96 -1.27
N LEU A 65 -10.19 -6.60 -2.47
CA LEU A 65 -10.11 -7.49 -3.64
C LEU A 65 -8.66 -7.82 -4.01
N GLY A 66 -7.74 -6.85 -3.88
CA GLY A 66 -6.31 -7.07 -4.09
C GLY A 66 -5.72 -8.08 -3.11
N GLN A 67 -6.03 -7.95 -1.82
CA GLN A 67 -5.61 -8.89 -0.79
C GLN A 67 -6.22 -10.29 -1.01
N ALA A 68 -7.52 -10.36 -1.27
CA ALA A 68 -8.20 -11.62 -1.56
C ALA A 68 -7.60 -12.36 -2.78
N ALA A 69 -7.24 -11.62 -3.85
CA ALA A 69 -6.61 -12.19 -5.03
C ALA A 69 -5.22 -12.78 -4.73
N GLN A 70 -4.53 -12.30 -3.70
CA GLN A 70 -3.24 -12.82 -3.21
C GLN A 70 -3.41 -13.89 -2.11
N GLY A 71 -4.64 -14.25 -1.73
CA GLY A 71 -4.92 -15.18 -0.64
C GLY A 71 -4.59 -14.61 0.75
N ILE A 72 -4.64 -13.29 0.90
CA ILE A 72 -4.39 -12.60 2.17
C ILE A 72 -5.73 -12.37 2.86
N GLU A 73 -6.02 -13.16 3.88
CA GLU A 73 -7.27 -13.09 4.65
C GLU A 73 -7.06 -12.44 6.02
N ASN A 74 -5.91 -12.67 6.64
CA ASN A 74 -5.64 -12.18 8.00
C ASN A 74 -4.36 -11.36 8.03
N THR A 75 -4.39 -10.20 8.68
CA THR A 75 -3.25 -9.30 8.77
C THR A 75 -2.90 -8.93 10.21
N VAL A 76 -1.61 -8.73 10.45
CA VAL A 76 -1.10 -8.07 11.65
C VAL A 76 -0.70 -6.66 11.24
N VAL A 77 -1.40 -5.67 11.80
CA VAL A 77 -1.17 -4.26 11.45
C VAL A 77 -0.06 -3.67 12.31
N VAL A 78 0.94 -3.08 11.65
CA VAL A 78 2.08 -2.42 12.31
C VAL A 78 2.12 -0.95 11.93
N TYR A 79 2.00 -0.09 12.94
CA TYR A 79 2.18 1.36 12.82
C TYR A 79 3.37 1.83 13.63
N GLY A 80 3.97 2.93 13.19
CA GLY A 80 5.05 3.56 13.94
C GLY A 80 5.61 4.79 13.25
N SER A 81 6.57 5.42 13.91
CA SER A 81 7.18 6.66 13.44
C SER A 81 8.01 6.47 12.18
N ALA A 82 7.84 7.37 11.22
CA ALA A 82 8.67 7.48 10.02
C ALA A 82 10.12 7.96 10.28
N ARG A 83 10.40 8.38 11.53
CA ARG A 83 11.69 9.01 11.88
C ARG A 83 12.77 8.02 12.30
N PHE A 84 12.45 6.75 12.46
CA PHE A 84 13.42 5.73 12.83
C PHE A 84 14.02 5.11 11.57
N VAL A 85 15.33 5.09 11.52
CA VAL A 85 16.10 4.54 10.41
C VAL A 85 16.80 3.24 10.81
N ALA A 86 17.18 2.44 9.83
CA ALA A 86 17.93 1.21 10.04
C ALA A 86 19.31 1.50 10.70
N ALA A 87 19.86 0.51 11.39
CA ALA A 87 21.11 0.69 12.13
C ALA A 87 22.30 1.07 11.24
N ASP A 88 22.37 0.50 10.04
CA ASP A 88 23.39 0.80 9.04
C ASP A 88 23.27 2.24 8.51
N GLU A 89 22.06 2.68 8.23
CA GLU A 89 21.78 4.05 7.83
C GLU A 89 22.09 5.05 8.94
N ALA A 90 21.69 4.75 10.18
CA ALA A 90 22.00 5.59 11.34
C ALA A 90 23.51 5.74 11.56
N ALA A 91 24.28 4.66 11.38
CA ALA A 91 25.74 4.70 11.46
C ALA A 91 26.36 5.55 10.34
N ALA A 92 25.84 5.46 9.11
CA ALA A 92 26.29 6.29 7.99
C ALA A 92 26.00 7.78 8.23
N LEU A 93 24.82 8.11 8.76
CA LEU A 93 24.45 9.47 9.14
C LEU A 93 25.39 10.03 10.21
N LEU A 94 25.78 9.23 11.22
CA LEU A 94 26.72 9.65 12.26
C LEU A 94 28.11 9.90 11.67
N ALA A 95 28.62 9.03 10.83
CA ALA A 95 29.94 9.22 10.18
C ALA A 95 29.95 10.50 9.32
N ALA A 96 28.89 10.77 8.56
CA ALA A 96 28.78 11.98 7.77
C ALA A 96 28.71 13.26 8.64
N ALA A 97 27.95 13.21 9.74
CA ALA A 97 27.83 14.32 10.67
C ALA A 97 29.20 14.63 11.36
N GLN A 98 29.92 13.61 11.78
CA GLN A 98 31.26 13.75 12.36
C GLN A 98 32.25 14.36 11.36
N ALA A 99 32.18 13.96 10.10
CA ALA A 99 33.03 14.52 9.05
C ALA A 99 32.73 16.01 8.75
N SER A 100 31.49 16.45 8.96
CA SER A 100 31.10 17.86 8.78
C SER A 100 31.59 18.80 9.91
N GLY A 101 31.88 18.24 11.10
CA GLY A 101 32.25 19.01 12.28
C GLY A 101 31.10 19.79 12.95
N ASP A 102 29.85 19.62 12.45
CA ASP A 102 28.67 20.27 13.03
C ASP A 102 28.17 19.51 14.27
N ALA A 103 28.36 20.11 15.44
CA ALA A 103 27.96 19.52 16.72
C ALA A 103 26.45 19.23 16.81
N ALA A 104 25.61 20.05 16.19
CA ALA A 104 24.16 19.82 16.20
C ALA A 104 23.79 18.61 15.32
N ALA A 105 24.40 18.48 14.14
CA ALA A 105 24.24 17.32 13.27
C ALA A 105 24.73 16.03 13.95
N VAL A 106 25.87 16.07 14.65
CA VAL A 106 26.40 14.92 15.40
C VAL A 106 25.42 14.49 16.49
N ALA A 107 24.91 15.43 17.30
CA ALA A 107 23.96 15.10 18.36
C ALA A 107 22.65 14.47 17.82
N LEU A 108 22.17 14.94 16.67
CA LEU A 108 21.00 14.39 15.99
C LEU A 108 21.29 12.96 15.49
N ALA A 109 22.44 12.74 14.86
CA ALA A 109 22.85 11.44 14.33
C ALA A 109 23.09 10.40 15.45
N GLU A 110 23.68 10.81 16.57
CA GLU A 110 23.81 9.96 17.77
C GLU A 110 22.44 9.52 18.30
N ARG A 111 21.45 10.43 18.27
CA ARG A 111 20.08 10.09 18.64
C ARG A 111 19.47 9.09 17.64
N ALA A 112 19.75 9.23 16.34
CA ALA A 112 19.31 8.27 15.33
C ALA A 112 19.92 6.88 15.59
N VAL A 113 21.20 6.79 15.93
CA VAL A 113 21.88 5.54 16.30
C VAL A 113 21.22 4.90 17.53
N ARG A 114 20.97 5.67 18.60
CA ARG A 114 20.28 5.12 19.78
C ARG A 114 18.88 4.62 19.47
N ASN A 115 18.18 5.26 18.54
CA ASN A 115 16.79 4.97 18.21
C ASN A 115 16.65 3.89 17.11
N SER A 116 17.71 3.58 16.36
CA SER A 116 17.67 2.53 15.33
C SER A 116 17.28 1.16 15.88
N ARG A 117 17.53 0.92 17.18
CA ARG A 117 17.06 -0.30 17.87
C ARG A 117 15.57 -0.55 17.70
N TYR A 118 14.74 0.49 17.61
CA TYR A 118 13.29 0.33 17.41
C TYR A 118 12.94 -0.11 15.99
N TYR A 119 13.72 0.35 15.00
CA TYR A 119 13.62 -0.14 13.63
C TYR A 119 13.97 -1.64 13.59
N GLU A 120 15.09 -2.03 14.17
CA GLU A 120 15.53 -3.43 14.17
C GLU A 120 14.58 -4.34 14.97
N GLN A 121 13.99 -3.84 16.06
CA GLN A 121 12.95 -4.57 16.80
C GLN A 121 11.69 -4.80 15.97
N ALA A 122 11.22 -3.78 15.24
CA ALA A 122 10.06 -3.92 14.36
C ALA A 122 10.35 -4.90 13.21
N ARG A 123 11.55 -4.83 12.62
CA ARG A 123 12.02 -5.76 11.59
C ARG A 123 12.07 -7.20 12.11
N ALA A 124 12.67 -7.40 13.28
CA ALA A 124 12.75 -8.72 13.90
C ALA A 124 11.37 -9.28 14.25
N PHE A 125 10.48 -8.46 14.81
CA PHE A 125 9.10 -8.84 15.11
C PHE A 125 8.36 -9.30 13.86
N ALA A 126 8.43 -8.53 12.78
CA ALA A 126 7.75 -8.88 11.54
C ALA A 126 8.33 -10.16 10.90
N GLY A 127 9.64 -10.36 11.00
CA GLY A 127 10.29 -11.61 10.60
C GLY A 127 9.79 -12.82 11.39
N MET A 128 9.62 -12.69 12.70
CA MET A 128 9.05 -13.76 13.55
C MET A 128 7.59 -14.07 13.17
N VAL A 129 6.78 -13.03 12.95
CA VAL A 129 5.39 -13.21 12.48
C VAL A 129 5.35 -13.97 11.16
N ALA A 130 6.19 -13.57 10.20
CA ALA A 130 6.27 -14.20 8.88
C ALA A 130 6.73 -15.68 8.98
N GLN A 131 7.76 -15.97 9.76
CA GLN A 131 8.25 -17.33 9.96
C GLN A 131 7.19 -18.22 10.61
N HIS A 132 6.51 -17.74 11.65
CA HIS A 132 5.42 -18.46 12.29
C HIS A 132 4.27 -18.70 11.30
N SER A 133 3.90 -17.68 10.55
CA SER A 133 2.81 -17.72 9.58
C SER A 133 3.09 -18.69 8.42
N ASN A 134 4.31 -18.71 7.89
CA ASN A 134 4.69 -19.61 6.79
C ASN A 134 4.58 -21.11 7.16
N ALA A 135 4.63 -21.44 8.45
CA ALA A 135 4.43 -22.80 8.95
C ALA A 135 2.95 -23.19 9.11
N GLN A 136 2.03 -22.24 8.95
CA GLN A 136 0.59 -22.46 9.08
C GLN A 136 -0.07 -22.83 7.75
N GLU A 137 -1.27 -23.43 7.83
CA GLU A 137 -2.17 -23.55 6.69
C GLU A 137 -2.60 -22.17 6.17
N LEU A 138 -2.89 -22.04 4.88
CA LEU A 138 -3.20 -20.77 4.22
C LEU A 138 -4.28 -19.96 4.96
N ALA A 139 -5.36 -20.58 5.38
CA ALA A 139 -6.48 -19.92 6.09
C ALA A 139 -6.08 -19.33 7.47
N ASN A 140 -4.97 -19.80 8.05
CA ASN A 140 -4.49 -19.37 9.36
C ASN A 140 -3.26 -18.45 9.25
N ARG A 141 -2.81 -18.14 8.05
CA ARG A 141 -1.66 -17.29 7.86
C ARG A 141 -1.96 -15.85 8.23
N LEU A 142 -0.95 -15.22 8.85
CA LEU A 142 -0.95 -13.82 9.20
C LEU A 142 0.05 -13.08 8.30
N TYR A 143 -0.35 -12.00 7.70
CA TYR A 143 0.51 -11.18 6.87
C TYR A 143 0.72 -9.81 7.52
N VAL A 144 1.94 -9.30 7.43
CA VAL A 144 2.24 -7.95 7.94
C VAL A 144 1.60 -6.91 7.03
N CYS A 145 0.81 -6.03 7.64
CA CYS A 145 0.16 -4.91 6.97
C CYS A 145 0.61 -3.59 7.61
N THR A 146 0.94 -2.61 6.82
CA THR A 146 1.35 -1.27 7.27
C THR A 146 0.67 -0.18 6.45
N GLY A 147 0.93 1.09 6.78
CA GLY A 147 0.58 2.21 5.91
C GLY A 147 1.55 2.43 4.73
N GLY A 148 2.54 1.56 4.52
CA GLY A 148 3.48 1.64 3.39
C GLY A 148 4.56 2.71 3.50
N GLY A 149 4.57 3.54 4.55
CA GLY A 149 5.53 4.61 4.74
C GLY A 149 6.90 4.14 5.26
N PRO A 150 7.83 5.10 5.46
CA PRO A 150 9.18 4.82 5.98
C PRO A 150 9.21 4.52 7.48
N GLY A 151 10.38 4.21 8.00
CA GLY A 151 10.64 4.01 9.41
C GLY A 151 10.16 2.68 9.95
N ILE A 152 9.38 2.68 11.02
CA ILE A 152 8.88 1.45 11.66
C ILE A 152 8.01 0.62 10.70
N MET A 153 7.22 1.28 9.85
CA MET A 153 6.40 0.59 8.86
C MET A 153 7.27 -0.10 7.80
N GLU A 154 8.29 0.59 7.31
CA GLU A 154 9.29 0.00 6.42
C GLU A 154 10.03 -1.17 7.07
N ALA A 155 10.46 -1.01 8.33
CA ALA A 155 11.12 -2.06 9.08
C ALA A 155 10.27 -3.34 9.16
N ALA A 156 8.97 -3.19 9.42
CA ALA A 156 8.05 -4.31 9.48
C ALA A 156 7.85 -4.98 8.10
N ASN A 157 7.62 -4.19 7.04
CA ASN A 157 7.53 -4.77 5.69
C ASN A 157 8.84 -5.49 5.31
N ARG A 158 10.01 -4.87 5.60
CA ARG A 158 11.33 -5.45 5.35
C ARG A 158 11.52 -6.79 6.06
N GLY A 159 11.20 -6.86 7.35
CA GLY A 159 11.37 -8.08 8.14
C GLY A 159 10.49 -9.23 7.63
N ALA A 160 9.26 -8.94 7.22
CA ALA A 160 8.37 -9.93 6.63
C ALA A 160 8.86 -10.42 5.25
N GLN A 161 9.30 -9.49 4.38
CA GLN A 161 9.83 -9.83 3.07
C GLN A 161 11.12 -10.65 3.17
N GLU A 162 12.04 -10.30 4.06
CA GLU A 162 13.30 -11.03 4.29
C GLU A 162 13.04 -12.46 4.80
N ALA A 163 11.91 -12.70 5.47
CA ALA A 163 11.47 -14.02 5.88
C ALA A 163 10.66 -14.76 4.78
N GLY A 164 10.57 -14.22 3.58
CA GLY A 164 9.91 -14.84 2.42
C GLY A 164 8.38 -14.77 2.46
N ALA A 165 7.78 -13.87 3.24
CA ALA A 165 6.35 -13.65 3.27
C ALA A 165 5.91 -12.47 2.39
N LEU A 166 4.65 -12.52 1.91
CA LEU A 166 3.98 -11.36 1.34
C LEU A 166 3.78 -10.31 2.43
N THR A 167 3.78 -9.05 2.03
CA THR A 167 3.59 -7.92 2.94
C THR A 167 2.74 -6.84 2.28
N VAL A 168 1.85 -6.22 3.06
CA VAL A 168 0.84 -5.29 2.58
C VAL A 168 1.19 -3.86 2.99
N GLY A 169 1.00 -2.92 2.07
CA GLY A 169 1.03 -1.49 2.36
C GLY A 169 -0.28 -0.83 1.93
N LEU A 170 -1.11 -0.42 2.90
CA LEU A 170 -2.33 0.34 2.64
C LEU A 170 -2.02 1.84 2.77
N ASN A 171 -1.64 2.45 1.67
CA ASN A 171 -1.27 3.86 1.65
C ASN A 171 -2.48 4.76 1.35
N ILE A 172 -2.39 6.02 1.79
CA ILE A 172 -3.33 7.07 1.44
C ILE A 172 -2.60 8.14 0.62
N ALA A 173 -3.30 8.73 -0.35
CA ALA A 173 -2.74 9.82 -1.13
C ALA A 173 -2.72 11.11 -0.29
N LEU A 174 -1.53 11.59 0.07
CA LEU A 174 -1.32 12.86 0.74
C LEU A 174 -0.52 13.82 -0.15
N PRO A 175 -0.76 15.15 -0.08
CA PRO A 175 -0.11 16.13 -0.98
C PRO A 175 1.43 16.16 -0.92
N HIS A 176 2.01 15.66 0.17
CA HIS A 176 3.46 15.70 0.43
C HIS A 176 4.04 14.33 0.79
N GLU A 177 3.32 13.24 0.53
CA GLU A 177 3.78 11.92 0.89
C GLU A 177 4.76 11.37 -0.13
N GLN A 178 5.84 10.80 0.40
CA GLN A 178 6.79 10.02 -0.38
C GLN A 178 6.11 8.70 -0.78
N GLY A 179 6.55 8.13 -1.89
CA GLY A 179 6.03 6.85 -2.38
C GLY A 179 6.16 5.71 -1.36
N ASN A 180 5.54 4.60 -1.66
CA ASN A 180 5.61 3.39 -0.85
C ASN A 180 7.05 2.93 -0.60
N ASN A 181 7.31 2.35 0.57
CA ASN A 181 8.58 1.70 0.82
C ASN A 181 8.75 0.48 -0.11
N ARG A 182 10.00 0.18 -0.46
CA ARG A 182 10.37 -0.85 -1.46
C ARG A 182 10.12 -2.30 -1.04
N PHE A 183 9.71 -2.54 0.20
CA PHE A 183 9.54 -3.87 0.76
C PHE A 183 8.09 -4.36 0.74
N ILE A 184 7.16 -3.56 0.21
CA ILE A 184 5.77 -3.96 -0.01
C ILE A 184 5.71 -4.88 -1.22
N THR A 185 4.90 -5.94 -1.12
CA THR A 185 4.61 -6.82 -2.27
C THR A 185 3.80 -6.04 -3.31
N PRO A 186 4.22 -6.04 -4.59
CA PRO A 186 3.51 -5.34 -5.68
C PRO A 186 2.10 -5.86 -5.91
#